data_e87379adc894f597e85a01adc51c1581
#
_entry.id   e87379adc894f597e85a01adc51c1581
#
_cell.length_a   1.000
_cell.length_b   1.000
_cell.length_c   1.000
_cell.angle_alpha   90.00
_cell.angle_beta   90.00
_cell.angle_gamma   90.00
#
_symmetry.space_group_name_H-M   'P 1'
#
loop_
_entity.id
_entity.type
_entity.pdbx_description
1 polymer ?
#
loop_
_entity_poly.entity_id
_entity_poly.type
_entity_poly.pdbx_seq_one_letter_code
_entity_poly.pdbx_strand_id
1 'polypeptide(L)'
;MKKKVIYSIIIVSVIIILSVAVTYAVYTFSAVVNISGTSECFDVNYVKGQDIGSDSNPAKFVLANNYTKGLSSVIKVNLKDTCTITNGTGTLYLNTDTSVTSSTILSGKVLKYQVLDGTTPVGSGIVSSAESIEIYKDIPITTTVKTITVYIWLDGNLVTEQNQNEILSSVYKGHISMDIKSGDK
;
A
#
# COMPACT_ATOMS: atom_id res chain seq x y z
N MET A 1 15.43 -46.12 20.81
CA MET A 1 14.21 -45.59 20.23
C MET A 1 13.78 -44.24 20.81
N LYS A 2 13.80 -43.98 22.10
CA LYS A 2 13.34 -42.71 22.73
C LYS A 2 14.02 -41.42 22.22
N LYS A 3 15.36 -41.42 21.97
CA LYS A 3 16.08 -40.25 21.49
C LYS A 3 15.66 -39.79 20.08
N LYS A 4 15.40 -40.71 19.15
CA LYS A 4 14.95 -40.36 17.78
C LYS A 4 13.58 -39.73 17.77
N VAL A 5 12.67 -40.18 18.64
CA VAL A 5 11.34 -39.60 18.77
C VAL A 5 11.40 -38.18 19.34
N ILE A 6 12.27 -37.93 20.32
CA ILE A 6 12.45 -36.59 20.89
C ILE A 6 12.98 -35.60 19.84
N TYR A 7 13.99 -36.00 19.02
CA TYR A 7 14.50 -35.15 17.94
C TYR A 7 13.44 -34.84 16.88
N SER A 8 12.60 -35.85 16.51
CA SER A 8 11.48 -35.58 15.59
C SER A 8 10.46 -34.59 16.15
N ILE A 9 10.13 -34.66 17.42
CA ILE A 9 9.20 -33.73 18.06
C ILE A 9 9.78 -32.32 18.09
N ILE A 10 11.07 -32.17 18.40
CA ILE A 10 11.75 -30.87 18.42
C ILE A 10 11.78 -30.27 17.02
N ILE A 11 12.10 -31.03 15.99
CA ILE A 11 12.14 -30.55 14.60
C ILE A 11 10.74 -30.10 14.16
N VAL A 12 9.70 -30.89 14.43
CA VAL A 12 8.32 -30.51 14.08
C VAL A 12 7.87 -29.27 14.85
N SER A 13 8.23 -29.14 16.13
CA SER A 13 7.92 -27.93 16.92
C SER A 13 8.62 -26.69 16.37
N VAL A 14 9.87 -26.80 15.97
CA VAL A 14 10.63 -25.70 15.35
C VAL A 14 10.01 -25.30 14.01
N ILE A 15 9.60 -26.26 13.18
CA ILE A 15 8.93 -25.99 11.90
C ILE A 15 7.58 -25.29 12.14
N ILE A 16 6.80 -25.72 13.12
CA ILE A 16 5.53 -25.09 13.48
C ILE A 16 5.76 -23.67 13.99
N ILE A 17 6.75 -23.45 14.86
CA ILE A 17 7.09 -22.11 15.37
C ILE A 17 7.57 -21.21 14.22
N LEU A 18 8.40 -21.72 13.32
CA LEU A 18 8.86 -20.98 12.15
C LEU A 18 7.70 -20.67 11.19
N SER A 19 6.75 -21.58 10.97
CA SER A 19 5.59 -21.32 10.11
C SER A 19 4.60 -20.33 10.68
N VAL A 20 4.50 -20.20 12.01
CA VAL A 20 3.67 -19.20 12.69
C VAL A 20 4.36 -17.83 12.76
N ALA A 21 5.68 -17.78 12.83
CA ALA A 21 6.46 -16.53 12.89
C ALA A 21 6.48 -15.76 11.56
N VAL A 22 6.18 -16.41 10.43
CA VAL A 22 6.21 -15.80 9.07
C VAL A 22 5.08 -14.79 8.82
N THR A 23 4.22 -14.49 9.78
CA THR A 23 2.91 -13.88 9.46
C THR A 23 2.70 -12.43 9.89
N TYR A 24 3.63 -11.70 10.48
CA TYR A 24 3.26 -10.42 11.10
C TYR A 24 4.18 -9.22 10.79
N ALA A 25 4.12 -8.71 9.55
CA ALA A 25 4.33 -7.27 9.36
C ALA A 25 2.97 -6.58 9.55
N VAL A 26 2.87 -5.67 10.48
CA VAL A 26 1.65 -4.91 10.75
C VAL A 26 1.70 -3.61 9.95
N TYR A 27 0.65 -3.35 9.19
CA TYR A 27 0.57 -2.17 8.33
C TYR A 27 -0.54 -1.24 8.80
N THR A 28 -0.19 0.02 9.00
CA THR A 28 -1.16 1.08 9.26
C THR A 28 -1.23 1.98 8.02
N PHE A 29 -2.40 2.07 7.42
CA PHE A 29 -2.62 2.88 6.23
C PHE A 29 -3.66 3.95 6.53
N SER A 30 -3.29 5.21 6.36
CA SER A 30 -4.20 6.34 6.37
C SER A 30 -4.15 7.04 5.01
N ALA A 31 -5.29 7.53 4.56
CA ALA A 31 -5.38 8.32 3.34
C ALA A 31 -5.59 9.79 3.69
N VAL A 32 -4.74 10.66 3.17
CA VAL A 32 -4.84 12.10 3.31
C VAL A 32 -5.02 12.71 1.93
N VAL A 33 -5.98 13.62 1.78
CA VAL A 33 -6.19 14.37 0.54
C VAL A 33 -5.61 15.76 0.71
N ASN A 34 -4.63 16.10 -0.12
CA ASN A 34 -4.20 17.48 -0.30
C ASN A 34 -4.78 18.00 -1.61
N ILE A 35 -5.66 18.99 -1.53
CA ILE A 35 -6.23 19.65 -2.70
C ILE A 35 -5.61 21.02 -2.79
N SER A 36 -4.81 21.27 -3.83
CA SER A 36 -4.35 22.62 -4.17
C SER A 36 -5.26 23.21 -5.25
N GLY A 37 -5.79 24.39 -5.00
CA GLY A 37 -6.74 25.06 -5.87
C GLY A 37 -8.13 25.17 -5.24
N THR A 38 -9.19 25.31 -6.05
CA THR A 38 -10.56 25.41 -5.57
C THR A 38 -11.06 24.06 -5.07
N SER A 39 -10.79 23.74 -3.80
CA SER A 39 -11.10 22.44 -3.18
C SER A 39 -12.59 22.08 -3.19
N GLU A 40 -13.47 23.07 -3.34
CA GLU A 40 -14.92 22.86 -3.42
C GLU A 40 -15.38 22.16 -4.71
N CYS A 41 -14.54 22.17 -5.76
CA CYS A 41 -14.90 21.63 -7.07
C CYS A 41 -14.58 20.15 -7.26
N PHE A 42 -13.70 19.57 -6.45
CA PHE A 42 -13.32 18.18 -6.58
C PHE A 42 -13.96 17.33 -5.47
N ASP A 43 -14.48 16.18 -5.87
CA ASP A 43 -14.97 15.16 -4.96
C ASP A 43 -13.97 14.01 -4.96
N VAL A 44 -13.38 13.76 -3.79
CA VAL A 44 -12.42 12.68 -3.62
C VAL A 44 -12.87 11.78 -2.49
N ASN A 45 -13.19 10.55 -2.83
CA ASN A 45 -13.69 9.57 -1.88
C ASN A 45 -12.72 8.39 -1.79
N TYR A 46 -12.16 8.17 -0.61
CA TYR A 46 -11.35 7.00 -0.30
C TYR A 46 -12.24 5.89 0.22
N VAL A 47 -12.41 4.88 -0.61
CA VAL A 47 -13.06 3.63 -0.20
C VAL A 47 -11.97 2.70 0.27
N LYS A 48 -11.85 2.48 1.59
CA LYS A 48 -10.93 1.50 2.13
C LYS A 48 -11.33 0.11 1.64
N GLY A 49 -10.39 -0.64 1.04
CA GLY A 49 -10.55 -2.06 0.83
C GLY A 49 -10.71 -2.78 2.19
N GLN A 50 -11.32 -3.95 2.19
CA GLN A 50 -11.56 -4.72 3.44
C GLN A 50 -10.26 -5.11 4.16
N ASP A 51 -9.14 -5.13 3.43
CA ASP A 51 -7.83 -5.60 3.89
C ASP A 51 -6.92 -4.48 4.42
N ILE A 52 -7.34 -3.20 4.34
CA ILE A 52 -6.55 -2.06 4.83
C ILE A 52 -7.03 -1.71 6.23
N GLY A 53 -6.18 -1.95 7.21
CA GLY A 53 -6.45 -1.67 8.61
C GLY A 53 -6.46 -0.17 8.94
N SER A 54 -6.89 0.16 10.14
CA SER A 54 -6.78 1.47 10.79
C SER A 54 -5.64 1.44 11.82
N ASP A 55 -5.31 2.60 12.40
CA ASP A 55 -4.33 2.67 13.50
C ASP A 55 -4.70 1.79 14.70
N SER A 56 -6.01 1.63 14.96
CA SER A 56 -6.54 0.78 16.03
C SER A 56 -6.67 -0.70 15.65
N ASN A 57 -6.68 -1.01 14.35
CA ASN A 57 -6.77 -2.37 13.83
C ASN A 57 -5.90 -2.52 12.58
N PRO A 58 -4.59 -2.63 12.76
CA PRO A 58 -3.63 -2.68 11.67
C PRO A 58 -3.84 -3.92 10.79
N ALA A 59 -3.77 -3.74 9.49
CA ALA A 59 -3.85 -4.82 8.54
C ALA A 59 -2.56 -5.65 8.52
N LYS A 60 -2.70 -6.94 8.26
CA LYS A 60 -1.57 -7.86 8.16
C LYS A 60 -1.20 -8.06 6.70
N PHE A 61 0.07 -7.89 6.37
CA PHE A 61 0.58 -8.28 5.07
C PHE A 61 0.69 -9.80 4.95
N VAL A 62 0.40 -10.27 3.75
CA VAL A 62 0.68 -11.64 3.34
C VAL A 62 1.79 -11.60 2.31
N LEU A 63 2.74 -12.54 2.40
CA LEU A 63 3.71 -12.75 1.34
C LEU A 63 2.95 -13.23 0.08
N ALA A 64 3.16 -12.53 -1.02
CA ALA A 64 2.47 -12.83 -2.28
C ALA A 64 3.40 -12.64 -3.48
N ASN A 65 3.15 -13.39 -4.54
CA ASN A 65 3.93 -13.28 -5.78
C ASN A 65 3.27 -12.33 -6.79
N ASN A 66 2.08 -11.81 -6.45
CA ASN A 66 1.39 -10.83 -7.29
C ASN A 66 0.50 -9.90 -6.45
N TYR A 67 0.11 -8.76 -7.04
CA TYR A 67 -0.64 -7.71 -6.36
C TYR A 67 -2.06 -8.11 -5.94
N THR A 68 -2.71 -9.08 -6.61
CA THR A 68 -4.11 -9.44 -6.35
C THR A 68 -4.33 -10.06 -4.96
N LYS A 69 -3.26 -10.46 -4.30
CA LYS A 69 -3.26 -10.98 -2.93
C LYS A 69 -2.83 -9.92 -1.91
N GLY A 70 -2.46 -8.73 -2.37
CA GLY A 70 -2.06 -7.61 -1.52
C GLY A 70 -3.23 -6.92 -0.85
N LEU A 71 -2.90 -5.99 0.02
CA LEU A 71 -3.85 -5.01 0.55
C LEU A 71 -4.23 -4.03 -0.55
N SER A 72 -5.49 -3.57 -0.58
CA SER A 72 -5.94 -2.63 -1.60
C SER A 72 -6.63 -1.43 -1.00
N SER A 73 -6.45 -0.27 -1.65
CA SER A 73 -7.19 0.96 -1.40
C SER A 73 -7.83 1.43 -2.69
N VAL A 74 -9.09 1.82 -2.60
CA VAL A 74 -9.84 2.35 -3.74
C VAL A 74 -10.08 3.85 -3.53
N ILE A 75 -9.70 4.64 -4.52
CA ILE A 75 -9.90 6.07 -4.57
C ILE A 75 -10.88 6.37 -5.72
N LYS A 76 -11.93 7.11 -5.43
CA LYS A 76 -12.83 7.66 -6.44
C LYS A 76 -12.66 9.16 -6.48
N VAL A 77 -12.47 9.70 -7.67
CA VAL A 77 -12.28 11.13 -7.88
C VAL A 77 -13.08 11.60 -9.08
N ASN A 78 -13.74 12.75 -8.94
CA ASN A 78 -14.41 13.43 -10.04
C ASN A 78 -14.52 14.94 -9.76
N LEU A 79 -14.80 15.69 -10.81
CA LEU A 79 -15.17 17.08 -10.75
C LEU A 79 -16.68 17.18 -10.51
N LYS A 80 -17.11 18.11 -9.66
CA LYS A 80 -18.53 18.37 -9.41
C LYS A 80 -19.16 19.15 -10.57
N ASP A 81 -20.35 18.76 -10.98
CA ASP A 81 -21.08 19.40 -12.08
C ASP A 81 -21.45 20.87 -11.81
N THR A 82 -21.40 21.29 -10.55
CA THR A 82 -21.72 22.67 -10.12
C THR A 82 -20.56 23.65 -10.32
N CYS A 83 -19.39 23.17 -10.75
CA CYS A 83 -18.19 23.99 -10.89
C CYS A 83 -18.02 24.55 -12.29
N THR A 84 -17.41 25.73 -12.35
CA THR A 84 -17.15 26.43 -13.64
C THR A 84 -15.88 25.90 -14.35
N ILE A 85 -15.02 25.19 -13.66
CA ILE A 85 -13.86 24.51 -14.27
C ILE A 85 -14.33 23.24 -14.98
N THR A 86 -13.70 22.91 -16.08
CA THR A 86 -14.09 21.77 -16.94
C THR A 86 -13.24 20.53 -16.71
N ASN A 87 -12.07 20.67 -16.12
CA ASN A 87 -11.12 19.58 -15.88
C ASN A 87 -10.18 19.89 -14.73
N GLY A 88 -9.48 18.87 -14.29
CA GLY A 88 -8.37 18.94 -13.35
C GLY A 88 -7.35 17.85 -13.64
N THR A 89 -6.20 17.96 -13.03
CA THR A 89 -5.14 16.95 -13.11
C THR A 89 -4.71 16.55 -11.71
N GLY A 90 -4.71 15.25 -11.44
CA GLY A 90 -4.30 14.67 -10.17
C GLY A 90 -2.93 14.01 -10.22
N THR A 91 -2.24 13.96 -9.11
CA THR A 91 -1.05 13.14 -8.89
C THR A 91 -1.21 12.38 -7.58
N LEU A 92 -1.01 11.09 -7.63
CA LEU A 92 -1.15 10.19 -6.49
C LEU A 92 0.22 9.86 -5.91
N TYR A 93 0.35 9.97 -4.61
CA TYR A 93 1.57 9.70 -3.86
C TYR A 93 1.35 8.57 -2.86
N LEU A 94 2.38 7.79 -2.65
CA LEU A 94 2.50 6.89 -1.51
C LEU A 94 3.57 7.46 -0.57
N ASN A 95 3.16 7.76 0.65
CA ASN A 95 4.00 8.37 1.66
C ASN A 95 4.35 7.32 2.71
N THR A 96 5.63 7.18 3.00
CA THR A 96 6.16 6.30 4.05
C THR A 96 6.41 7.11 5.31
N ASP A 97 5.89 6.67 6.44
CA ASP A 97 6.22 7.29 7.73
C ASP A 97 7.63 6.86 8.16
N THR A 98 8.59 7.72 7.89
CA THR A 98 10.00 7.49 8.18
C THR A 98 10.34 7.61 9.67
N SER A 99 9.43 8.12 10.50
CA SER A 99 9.59 8.12 11.96
C SER A 99 9.52 6.70 12.54
N VAL A 100 8.91 5.77 11.81
CA VAL A 100 8.87 4.34 12.14
C VAL A 100 10.06 3.65 11.46
N THR A 101 11.14 3.41 12.18
CA THR A 101 12.38 2.81 11.64
C THR A 101 12.13 1.52 10.86
N SER A 102 11.21 0.67 11.32
CA SER A 102 10.87 -0.57 10.63
C SER A 102 10.14 -0.36 9.30
N SER A 103 9.48 0.79 9.08
CA SER A 103 8.88 1.11 7.79
C SER A 103 9.94 1.18 6.68
N THR A 104 11.12 1.70 6.98
CA THR A 104 12.22 1.80 6.01
C THR A 104 12.87 0.45 5.70
N ILE A 105 12.69 -0.54 6.55
CA ILE A 105 13.17 -1.90 6.34
C ILE A 105 12.33 -2.60 5.26
N LEU A 106 11.01 -2.47 5.31
CA LEU A 106 10.11 -3.06 4.34
C LEU A 106 10.10 -2.27 3.02
N SER A 107 10.03 -0.94 3.11
CA SER A 107 10.16 -0.06 1.95
C SER A 107 11.58 -0.09 1.40
N GLY A 108 11.70 -0.03 0.09
CA GLY A 108 13.01 -0.12 -0.60
C GLY A 108 13.57 -1.53 -0.75
N LYS A 109 12.97 -2.56 -0.12
CA LYS A 109 13.45 -3.95 -0.20
C LYS A 109 12.39 -4.90 -0.76
N VAL A 110 11.29 -5.09 -0.05
CA VAL A 110 10.33 -6.18 -0.33
C VAL A 110 8.90 -5.71 -0.52
N LEU A 111 8.58 -4.48 -0.14
CA LEU A 111 7.25 -3.92 -0.29
C LEU A 111 7.07 -3.41 -1.71
N LYS A 112 6.07 -3.93 -2.41
CA LYS A 112 5.71 -3.51 -3.77
C LYS A 112 4.35 -2.86 -3.81
N TYR A 113 4.16 -2.03 -4.84
CA TYR A 113 2.86 -1.46 -5.16
C TYR A 113 2.49 -1.69 -6.63
N GLN A 114 1.18 -1.70 -6.90
CA GLN A 114 0.56 -1.68 -8.21
C GLN A 114 -0.63 -0.72 -8.20
N VAL A 115 -0.71 0.16 -9.19
CA VAL A 115 -1.84 1.08 -9.38
C VAL A 115 -2.62 0.66 -10.61
N LEU A 116 -3.94 0.59 -10.46
CA LEU A 116 -4.88 0.37 -11.56
C LEU A 116 -5.78 1.60 -11.72
N ASP A 117 -5.97 2.06 -12.95
CA ASP A 117 -7.03 3.01 -13.34
C ASP A 117 -8.17 2.17 -13.96
N GLY A 118 -9.26 2.01 -13.19
CA GLY A 118 -10.23 0.98 -13.49
C GLY A 118 -9.59 -0.42 -13.42
N THR A 119 -9.42 -1.05 -14.59
CA THR A 119 -8.73 -2.35 -14.72
C THR A 119 -7.35 -2.24 -15.37
N THR A 120 -6.95 -1.05 -15.81
CA THR A 120 -5.71 -0.82 -16.54
C THR A 120 -4.55 -0.56 -15.57
N PRO A 121 -3.44 -1.32 -15.63
CA PRO A 121 -2.23 -1.02 -14.88
C PRO A 121 -1.60 0.30 -15.36
N VAL A 122 -1.36 1.23 -14.43
CA VAL A 122 -0.82 2.57 -14.73
C VAL A 122 0.45 2.91 -13.96
N GLY A 123 0.76 2.17 -12.90
CA GLY A 123 1.96 2.36 -12.12
C GLY A 123 2.30 1.11 -11.32
N SER A 124 3.58 0.83 -11.15
CA SER A 124 4.06 -0.27 -10.29
C SER A 124 5.52 -0.06 -9.91
N GLY A 125 5.91 -0.62 -8.78
CA GLY A 125 7.31 -0.56 -8.34
C GLY A 125 7.53 -1.12 -6.95
N ILE A 126 8.75 -0.94 -6.47
CA ILE A 126 9.09 -1.16 -5.07
C ILE A 126 8.77 0.13 -4.33
N VAL A 127 8.11 0.02 -3.17
CA VAL A 127 7.89 1.16 -2.30
C VAL A 127 9.24 1.66 -1.82
N SER A 128 9.59 2.88 -2.19
CA SER A 128 10.87 3.48 -1.81
C SER A 128 10.91 3.76 -0.31
N SER A 129 12.12 3.76 0.26
CA SER A 129 12.36 4.27 1.61
C SER A 129 12.30 5.80 1.70
N ALA A 130 12.10 6.49 0.59
CA ALA A 130 11.84 7.93 0.58
C ALA A 130 10.52 8.25 1.27
N GLU A 131 10.43 9.43 1.88
CA GLU A 131 9.24 9.90 2.59
C GLU A 131 8.00 9.92 1.68
N SER A 132 8.17 10.26 0.41
CA SER A 132 7.08 10.31 -0.57
C SER A 132 7.55 9.85 -1.94
N ILE A 133 6.74 9.04 -2.60
CA ILE A 133 6.94 8.63 -3.99
C ILE A 133 5.68 8.88 -4.81
N GLU A 134 5.87 9.39 -6.02
CA GLU A 134 4.82 9.52 -7.02
C GLU A 134 4.51 8.13 -7.60
N ILE A 135 3.26 7.67 -7.47
CA ILE A 135 2.84 6.34 -7.93
C ILE A 135 1.93 6.39 -9.16
N TYR A 136 1.27 7.51 -9.41
CA TYR A 136 0.49 7.78 -10.62
C TYR A 136 0.35 9.29 -10.82
N LYS A 137 0.74 9.81 -11.98
CA LYS A 137 0.68 11.22 -12.34
C LYS A 137 -0.22 11.50 -13.52
N ASP A 138 -0.46 12.78 -13.75
CA ASP A 138 -1.24 13.29 -14.89
C ASP A 138 -2.63 12.64 -15.01
N ILE A 139 -3.26 12.38 -13.84
CA ILE A 139 -4.56 11.74 -13.75
C ILE A 139 -5.62 12.75 -14.24
N PRO A 140 -6.25 12.54 -15.40
CA PRO A 140 -7.30 13.45 -15.87
C PRO A 140 -8.53 13.30 -14.98
N ILE A 141 -8.99 14.44 -14.43
CA ILE A 141 -10.17 14.51 -13.57
C ILE A 141 -11.22 15.32 -14.32
N THR A 142 -12.36 14.69 -14.56
CA THR A 142 -13.53 15.27 -15.22
C THR A 142 -14.78 15.03 -14.37
N THR A 143 -15.96 15.38 -14.83
CA THR A 143 -17.23 15.05 -14.15
C THR A 143 -17.50 13.55 -14.08
N THR A 144 -16.87 12.75 -14.95
CA THR A 144 -16.96 11.29 -14.88
C THR A 144 -16.12 10.76 -13.70
N VAL A 145 -16.74 9.95 -12.84
CA VAL A 145 -16.05 9.34 -11.70
C VAL A 145 -14.95 8.42 -12.19
N LYS A 146 -13.73 8.74 -11.81
CA LYS A 146 -12.55 7.89 -12.01
C LYS A 146 -12.31 7.04 -10.78
N THR A 147 -12.08 5.74 -10.98
CA THR A 147 -11.79 4.80 -9.91
C THR A 147 -10.35 4.31 -10.04
N ILE A 148 -9.55 4.57 -9.02
CA ILE A 148 -8.15 4.16 -8.94
C ILE A 148 -8.00 3.18 -7.80
N THR A 149 -7.35 2.04 -8.06
CA THR A 149 -7.06 1.04 -7.02
C THR A 149 -5.55 0.93 -6.84
N VAL A 150 -5.10 1.09 -5.60
CA VAL A 150 -3.70 0.90 -5.22
C VAL A 150 -3.59 -0.39 -4.42
N TYR A 151 -2.76 -1.30 -4.88
CA TYR A 151 -2.40 -2.53 -4.19
C TYR A 151 -1.00 -2.39 -3.59
N ILE A 152 -0.82 -2.94 -2.38
CA ILE A 152 0.48 -3.01 -1.71
C ILE A 152 0.64 -4.41 -1.13
N TRP A 153 1.80 -5.03 -1.35
CA TRP A 153 2.07 -6.40 -0.86
C TRP A 153 3.55 -6.60 -0.57
N LEU A 154 3.85 -7.60 0.26
CA LEU A 154 5.21 -8.11 0.42
C LEU A 154 5.49 -9.11 -0.70
N ASP A 155 6.47 -8.79 -1.57
CA ASP A 155 6.83 -9.69 -2.67
C ASP A 155 7.68 -10.85 -2.16
N GLY A 156 7.09 -12.04 -2.15
CA GLY A 156 7.75 -13.26 -1.72
C GLY A 156 9.00 -13.61 -2.53
N ASN A 157 9.11 -13.12 -3.79
CA ASN A 157 10.29 -13.34 -4.61
C ASN A 157 11.50 -12.50 -4.16
N LEU A 158 11.30 -11.47 -3.34
CA LEU A 158 12.34 -10.60 -2.79
C LEU A 158 12.74 -10.98 -1.36
N VAL A 159 12.03 -11.91 -0.75
CA VAL A 159 12.36 -12.44 0.57
C VAL A 159 13.41 -13.54 0.43
N THR A 160 14.50 -13.41 1.15
CA THR A 160 15.63 -14.34 1.15
C THR A 160 15.92 -14.81 2.58
N GLU A 161 16.73 -15.87 2.73
CA GLU A 161 17.18 -16.33 4.05
C GLU A 161 17.92 -15.23 4.84
N GLN A 162 18.60 -14.32 4.13
CA GLN A 162 19.37 -13.24 4.73
C GLN A 162 18.50 -12.11 5.29
N ASN A 163 17.32 -11.83 4.67
CA ASN A 163 16.47 -10.71 5.06
C ASN A 163 15.16 -11.12 5.75
N GLN A 164 14.79 -12.40 5.75
CA GLN A 164 13.52 -12.86 6.29
C GLN A 164 13.30 -12.49 7.76
N ASN A 165 14.33 -12.61 8.62
CA ASN A 165 14.21 -12.32 10.04
C ASN A 165 13.95 -10.82 10.30
N GLU A 166 14.61 -9.95 9.53
CA GLU A 166 14.40 -8.50 9.57
C GLU A 166 13.00 -8.13 9.10
N ILE A 167 12.51 -8.75 8.02
CA ILE A 167 11.17 -8.52 7.46
C ILE A 167 10.09 -8.97 8.43
N LEU A 168 10.23 -10.15 9.03
CA LEU A 168 9.24 -10.74 9.95
C LEU A 168 8.99 -9.91 11.21
N SER A 169 9.99 -9.16 11.65
CA SER A 169 9.90 -8.28 12.82
C SER A 169 9.51 -6.85 12.48
N SER A 170 9.34 -6.52 11.20
CA SER A 170 9.15 -5.16 10.73
C SER A 170 7.68 -4.79 10.62
N VAL A 171 7.40 -3.50 10.89
CA VAL A 171 6.10 -2.86 10.75
C VAL A 171 6.24 -1.75 9.71
N TYR A 172 5.30 -1.65 8.79
CA TYR A 172 5.23 -0.54 7.85
C TYR A 172 4.11 0.41 8.23
N LYS A 173 4.39 1.70 8.17
CA LYS A 173 3.41 2.76 8.29
C LYS A 173 3.54 3.73 7.13
N GLY A 174 2.42 4.05 6.50
CA GLY A 174 2.37 4.96 5.37
C GLY A 174 0.94 5.38 5.06
N HIS A 175 0.79 6.28 4.09
CA HIS A 175 -0.52 6.74 3.63
C HIS A 175 -0.48 7.11 2.15
N ILE A 176 -1.65 7.10 1.50
CA ILE A 176 -1.82 7.62 0.14
C ILE A 176 -2.33 9.04 0.24
N SER A 177 -1.75 9.93 -0.54
CA SER A 177 -2.25 11.28 -0.75
C SER A 177 -2.45 11.56 -2.24
N MET A 178 -3.33 12.50 -2.56
CA MET A 178 -3.56 12.97 -3.91
C MET A 178 -3.50 14.49 -3.94
N ASP A 179 -2.65 15.03 -4.79
CA ASP A 179 -2.61 16.44 -5.13
C ASP A 179 -3.42 16.66 -6.40
N ILE A 180 -4.31 17.67 -6.37
CA ILE A 180 -5.16 18.02 -7.52
C ILE A 180 -4.90 19.47 -7.89
N LYS A 181 -4.65 19.70 -9.18
CA LYS A 181 -4.58 21.02 -9.79
C LYS A 181 -5.79 21.23 -10.68
N SER A 182 -6.44 22.36 -10.56
CA SER A 182 -7.47 22.77 -11.51
C SER A 182 -6.86 23.01 -12.88
N GLY A 183 -7.52 22.57 -13.93
CA GLY A 183 -7.19 22.99 -15.29
C GLY A 183 -7.57 24.45 -15.52
N ASP A 184 -6.99 25.03 -16.56
CA ASP A 184 -7.32 26.39 -17.00
C ASP A 184 -8.81 26.48 -17.40
N LYS A 185 -9.39 27.68 -17.19
CA LYS A 185 -10.75 28.00 -17.62
C LYS A 185 -10.86 28.10 -19.12
#